data_cbf1aa03967cf1c3ea52a29cf1210c24
#
_entry.id   cbf1aa03967cf1c3ea52a29cf1210c24
#
_cell.length_a   1.000
_cell.length_b   1.000
_cell.length_c   1.000
_cell.angle_alpha   90.00
_cell.angle_beta   90.00
_cell.angle_gamma   90.00
#
_symmetry.space_group_name_H-M   'P 1'
#
loop_
_entity.id
_entity.type
_entity.pdbx_description
1 polymer ?
#
loop_
_entity_poly.entity_id
_entity_poly.type
_entity_poly.pdbx_seq_one_letter_code
_entity_poly.pdbx_strand_id
1 'polypeptide(L)'
;MLAGLFGIRRGARRLVAAVSSRVAAGWPSPADDYLDGHIDLSEHLIPRPSSTFLVRTSGWSMRDAGISDGDELVVDRSLRPRDGQIVVAVVDGEFLVKYLRTGGRPRLAAAHPDFPDIALAGRDCEIWGVVTYVLHHAP
;
A
#
# COMPACT_ATOMS: atom_id res chain seq x y z
N MET A 1 12.05 3.29 -2.52
CA MET A 1 12.78 2.17 -3.16
C MET A 1 12.23 0.85 -2.65
N LEU A 2 12.16 -0.15 -3.51
CA LEU A 2 11.71 -1.49 -3.10
C LEU A 2 12.87 -2.31 -2.57
N ALA A 3 12.69 -2.98 -1.42
CA ALA A 3 13.67 -3.87 -0.82
C ALA A 3 13.42 -5.35 -1.12
N GLY A 4 12.23 -5.69 -1.61
CA GLY A 4 11.88 -7.05 -2.00
C GLY A 4 10.55 -7.12 -2.72
N LEU A 5 10.38 -8.15 -3.55
CA LEU A 5 9.19 -8.39 -4.33
C LEU A 5 8.83 -9.88 -4.28
N PHE A 6 7.59 -10.18 -3.85
CA PHE A 6 7.10 -11.55 -3.74
C PHE A 6 5.75 -11.68 -4.42
N GLY A 7 5.61 -12.70 -5.27
CA GLY A 7 4.32 -13.13 -5.78
C GLY A 7 3.50 -13.83 -4.70
N ILE A 8 2.18 -13.73 -4.77
CA ILE A 8 1.27 -14.26 -3.78
C ILE A 8 0.53 -15.47 -4.34
N ARG A 9 0.49 -16.56 -3.55
CA ARG A 9 -0.32 -17.73 -3.82
C ARG A 9 -1.42 -17.86 -2.77
N ARG A 10 -2.60 -18.28 -3.21
CA ARG A 10 -3.64 -18.69 -2.28
C ARG A 10 -3.34 -20.10 -1.77
N GLY A 11 -3.14 -20.24 -0.49
CA GLY A 11 -3.00 -21.53 0.19
C GLY A 11 -4.32 -21.98 0.83
N ALA A 12 -4.23 -22.84 1.84
CA ALA A 12 -5.37 -23.25 2.64
C ALA A 12 -5.98 -22.06 3.37
N ARG A 13 -7.31 -22.03 3.50
CA ARG A 13 -8.00 -20.99 4.27
C ARG A 13 -7.59 -21.05 5.73
N ARG A 14 -7.31 -19.88 6.29
CA ARG A 14 -7.09 -19.70 7.72
C ARG A 14 -8.00 -18.57 8.19
N LEU A 15 -8.88 -18.90 9.11
CA LEU A 15 -9.86 -17.96 9.62
C LEU A 15 -9.35 -17.34 10.92
N VAL A 16 -9.52 -16.03 11.04
CA VAL A 16 -9.29 -15.28 12.27
C VAL A 16 -10.61 -14.69 12.75
N ALA A 17 -10.77 -14.59 14.06
CA ALA A 17 -11.94 -13.95 14.62
C ALA A 17 -11.92 -12.45 14.33
N ALA A 18 -13.06 -11.90 13.95
CA ALA A 18 -13.22 -10.48 13.70
C ALA A 18 -14.14 -9.86 14.75
N VAL A 19 -13.81 -8.67 15.22
CA VAL A 19 -14.59 -7.89 16.16
C VAL A 19 -15.24 -6.74 15.40
N SER A 20 -16.58 -6.63 15.50
CA SER A 20 -17.33 -5.63 14.76
C SER A 20 -17.26 -4.24 15.38
N SER A 21 -17.08 -4.15 16.71
CA SER A 21 -17.02 -2.86 17.37
C SER A 21 -15.69 -2.14 17.09
N ARG A 22 -15.77 -0.81 16.99
CA ARG A 22 -14.60 0.03 16.83
C ARG A 22 -13.94 0.26 18.18
N VAL A 23 -12.61 0.18 18.19
CA VAL A 23 -11.81 0.52 19.35
C VAL A 23 -11.31 1.95 19.20
N ALA A 24 -11.55 2.78 20.20
CA ALA A 24 -11.10 4.17 20.16
C ALA A 24 -9.57 4.27 20.27
N ALA A 25 -8.98 5.03 19.35
CA ALA A 25 -7.55 5.33 19.40
C ALA A 25 -7.24 6.67 20.11
N GLY A 26 -8.26 7.42 20.48
CA GLY A 26 -8.17 8.68 21.21
C GLY A 26 -8.87 8.59 22.56
N TRP A 27 -10.06 9.21 22.65
CA TRP A 27 -10.85 9.15 23.86
C TRP A 27 -11.45 7.76 24.06
N PRO A 28 -11.51 7.27 25.32
CA PRO A 28 -12.12 5.98 25.62
C PRO A 28 -13.59 5.91 25.18
N SER A 29 -14.02 4.76 24.72
CA SER A 29 -15.41 4.46 24.44
C SER A 29 -15.84 3.19 25.17
N PRO A 30 -17.14 2.96 25.39
CA PRO A 30 -17.62 1.72 25.99
C PRO A 30 -17.13 0.50 25.21
N ALA A 31 -16.73 -0.55 25.94
CA ALA A 31 -16.35 -1.81 25.34
C ALA A 31 -17.61 -2.57 24.91
N ASP A 32 -17.67 -2.89 23.63
CA ASP A 32 -18.74 -3.74 23.06
C ASP A 32 -18.10 -5.07 22.62
N ASP A 33 -18.50 -6.14 23.27
CA ASP A 33 -17.98 -7.50 23.01
C ASP A 33 -18.70 -8.16 21.85
N TYR A 34 -18.63 -7.56 20.65
CA TYR A 34 -19.23 -8.15 19.47
C TYR A 34 -18.21 -8.84 18.62
N LEU A 35 -18.30 -10.16 18.57
CA LEU A 35 -17.57 -10.99 17.63
C LEU A 35 -18.39 -11.04 16.34
N ASP A 36 -17.83 -10.52 15.25
CA ASP A 36 -18.48 -10.49 13.93
C ASP A 36 -18.23 -11.75 13.11
N GLY A 37 -17.85 -12.84 13.76
CA GLY A 37 -17.53 -14.09 13.11
C GLY A 37 -16.04 -14.20 12.78
N HIS A 38 -15.75 -14.96 11.73
CA HIS A 38 -14.40 -15.26 11.32
C HIS A 38 -14.18 -14.84 9.87
N ILE A 39 -13.03 -14.28 9.58
CA ILE A 39 -12.63 -13.89 8.24
C ILE A 39 -11.36 -14.62 7.80
N ASP A 40 -11.26 -14.88 6.52
CA ASP A 40 -9.98 -15.24 5.90
C ASP A 40 -9.21 -13.96 5.62
N LEU A 41 -8.13 -13.72 6.37
CA LEU A 41 -7.37 -12.48 6.26
C LEU A 41 -6.74 -12.34 4.87
N SER A 42 -6.33 -13.44 4.26
CA SER A 42 -5.80 -13.43 2.90
C SER A 42 -6.84 -12.96 1.88
N GLU A 43 -8.06 -13.45 1.96
CA GLU A 43 -9.15 -12.98 1.08
C GLU A 43 -9.49 -11.52 1.34
N HIS A 44 -9.46 -11.10 2.61
CA HIS A 44 -9.77 -9.73 2.99
C HIS A 44 -8.77 -8.74 2.42
N LEU A 45 -7.47 -9.04 2.51
CA LEU A 45 -6.40 -8.15 2.04
C LEU A 45 -6.08 -8.35 0.55
N ILE A 46 -6.32 -9.55 0.02
CA ILE A 46 -5.86 -9.96 -1.31
C ILE A 46 -7.03 -10.61 -2.06
N PRO A 47 -8.01 -9.81 -2.53
CA PRO A 47 -9.13 -10.36 -3.27
C PRO A 47 -8.74 -10.90 -4.65
N ARG A 48 -7.63 -10.43 -5.21
CA ARG A 48 -7.13 -10.83 -6.54
C ARG A 48 -5.70 -11.36 -6.45
N PRO A 49 -5.50 -12.59 -5.95
CA PRO A 49 -4.14 -13.11 -5.71
C PRO A 49 -3.28 -13.24 -6.97
N SER A 50 -3.88 -13.46 -8.15
CA SER A 50 -3.11 -13.59 -9.40
C SER A 50 -2.45 -12.29 -9.86
N SER A 51 -2.95 -11.14 -9.41
CA SER A 51 -2.41 -9.81 -9.77
C SER A 51 -1.82 -9.05 -8.59
N THR A 52 -1.77 -9.67 -7.42
CA THR A 52 -1.32 -9.02 -6.19
C THR A 52 0.07 -9.50 -5.79
N PHE A 53 0.88 -8.54 -5.37
CA PHE A 53 2.27 -8.77 -4.94
C PHE A 53 2.50 -8.16 -3.57
N LEU A 54 3.37 -8.78 -2.80
CA LEU A 54 3.88 -8.21 -1.56
C LEU A 54 5.23 -7.57 -1.85
N VAL A 55 5.36 -6.30 -1.50
CA VAL A 55 6.54 -5.48 -1.81
C VAL A 55 7.06 -4.87 -0.52
N ARG A 56 8.33 -5.06 -0.22
CA ARG A 56 8.97 -4.42 0.93
C ARG A 56 9.63 -3.12 0.50
N THR A 57 9.40 -2.07 1.28
CA THR A 57 9.96 -0.75 1.01
C THR A 57 11.22 -0.48 1.83
N SER A 58 12.04 0.43 1.33
CA SER A 58 13.12 1.04 2.08
C SER A 58 13.10 2.56 1.90
N GLY A 59 13.60 3.27 2.90
CA GLY A 59 13.66 4.73 2.88
C GLY A 59 12.41 5.40 3.46
N TRP A 60 12.39 6.71 3.44
CA TRP A 60 11.44 7.54 4.18
C TRP A 60 10.67 8.54 3.32
N SER A 61 10.77 8.44 2.00
CA SER A 61 10.15 9.41 1.09
C SER A 61 8.61 9.43 1.17
N MET A 62 8.00 8.43 1.80
CA MET A 62 6.56 8.33 2.00
C MET A 62 6.17 8.33 3.48
N ARG A 63 7.02 8.86 4.34
CA ARG A 63 6.82 8.94 5.79
C ARG A 63 5.48 9.58 6.17
N ASP A 64 5.14 10.69 5.56
CA ASP A 64 3.93 11.46 5.90
C ASP A 64 2.66 10.83 5.32
N ALA A 65 2.80 9.78 4.51
CA ALA A 65 1.69 8.93 4.05
C ALA A 65 1.51 7.69 4.92
N GLY A 66 2.26 7.56 6.01
CA GLY A 66 2.19 6.41 6.91
C GLY A 66 2.99 5.20 6.43
N ILE A 67 3.96 5.39 5.54
CA ILE A 67 4.86 4.32 5.09
C ILE A 67 6.23 4.53 5.70
N SER A 68 6.64 3.57 6.52
CA SER A 68 7.94 3.56 7.19
C SER A 68 8.94 2.69 6.46
N ASP A 69 10.20 2.94 6.70
CA ASP A 69 11.26 2.05 6.22
C ASP A 69 11.02 0.61 6.70
N GLY A 70 11.12 -0.35 5.79
CA GLY A 70 10.88 -1.76 6.07
C GLY A 70 9.42 -2.21 6.03
N ASP A 71 8.47 -1.32 5.81
CA ASP A 71 7.07 -1.70 5.66
C ASP A 71 6.85 -2.59 4.43
N GLU A 72 5.84 -3.43 4.51
CA GLU A 72 5.40 -4.24 3.38
C GLU A 72 4.13 -3.65 2.77
N LEU A 73 4.09 -3.65 1.45
CA LEU A 73 2.96 -3.11 0.70
C LEU A 73 2.27 -4.24 -0.04
N VAL A 74 0.95 -4.25 0.05
CA VAL A 74 0.10 -5.07 -0.82
C VAL A 74 -0.16 -4.26 -2.08
N VAL A 75 0.27 -4.77 -3.23
CA VAL A 75 0.21 -4.06 -4.52
C VAL A 75 -0.57 -4.88 -5.51
N ASP A 76 -1.62 -4.30 -6.07
CA ASP A 76 -2.46 -4.94 -7.08
C ASP A 76 -2.19 -4.33 -8.46
N ARG A 77 -1.71 -5.15 -9.37
CA ARG A 77 -1.38 -4.73 -10.74
C ARG A 77 -2.58 -4.68 -11.67
N SER A 78 -3.72 -5.24 -11.27
CA SER A 78 -4.94 -5.21 -12.09
C SER A 78 -5.72 -3.92 -11.98
N LEU A 79 -5.45 -3.11 -10.95
CA LEU A 79 -6.16 -1.86 -10.73
C LEU A 79 -5.66 -0.76 -11.66
N ARG A 80 -6.59 0.03 -12.16
CA ARG A 80 -6.27 1.22 -12.93
C ARG A 80 -5.85 2.35 -11.97
N PRO A 81 -4.65 2.90 -12.11
CA PRO A 81 -4.17 3.97 -11.25
C PRO A 81 -5.02 5.24 -11.39
N ARG A 82 -5.28 5.91 -10.27
CA ARG A 82 -6.04 7.16 -10.20
C ARG A 82 -5.25 8.23 -9.47
N ASP A 83 -5.60 9.48 -9.74
CA ASP A 83 -5.03 10.62 -9.01
C ASP A 83 -5.16 10.45 -7.49
N GLY A 84 -4.10 10.75 -6.77
CA GLY A 84 -4.06 10.67 -5.32
C GLY A 84 -3.77 9.30 -4.73
N GLN A 85 -3.70 8.25 -5.54
CA GLN A 85 -3.35 6.92 -5.06
C GLN A 85 -1.84 6.76 -4.89
N ILE A 86 -1.46 5.90 -3.95
CA ILE A 86 -0.08 5.46 -3.80
C ILE A 86 0.16 4.35 -4.81
N VAL A 87 1.20 4.49 -5.59
CA VAL A 87 1.55 3.55 -6.65
C VAL A 87 2.99 3.08 -6.51
N VAL A 88 3.26 1.93 -7.08
CA VAL A 88 4.61 1.50 -7.40
C VAL A 88 4.84 1.84 -8.87
N ALA A 89 5.84 2.64 -9.13
CA ALA A 89 6.20 3.07 -10.48
C ALA A 89 7.60 2.61 -10.84
N VAL A 90 7.82 2.37 -12.13
CA VAL A 90 9.15 2.18 -12.70
C VAL A 90 9.49 3.44 -13.47
N VAL A 91 10.50 4.15 -13.03
CA VAL A 91 10.96 5.41 -13.64
C VAL A 91 12.42 5.26 -14.02
N ASP A 92 12.71 5.39 -15.30
CA ASP A 92 14.07 5.23 -15.82
C ASP A 92 14.76 3.95 -15.33
N GLY A 93 14.00 2.85 -15.28
CA GLY A 93 14.46 1.53 -14.84
C GLY A 93 14.49 1.29 -13.34
N GLU A 94 14.08 2.24 -12.52
CA GLU A 94 14.08 2.12 -11.07
C GLU A 94 12.67 2.04 -10.50
N PHE A 95 12.46 1.18 -9.50
CA PHE A 95 11.21 1.10 -8.76
C PHE A 95 11.12 2.20 -7.72
N LEU A 96 9.96 2.87 -7.68
CA LEU A 96 9.65 3.92 -6.70
C LEU A 96 8.25 3.71 -6.12
N VAL A 97 8.05 4.10 -4.86
CA VAL A 97 6.75 4.19 -4.22
C VAL A 97 6.43 5.67 -4.02
N LYS A 98 5.36 6.15 -4.63
CA LYS A 98 4.99 7.58 -4.63
C LYS A 98 3.48 7.73 -4.75
N TYR A 99 2.98 8.94 -4.45
CA TYR A 99 1.67 9.34 -4.91
C TYR A 99 1.67 9.60 -6.41
N LEU A 100 0.63 9.13 -7.09
CA LEU A 100 0.35 9.58 -8.45
C LEU A 100 -0.47 10.87 -8.40
N ARG A 101 -0.01 11.89 -9.09
CA ARG A 101 -0.72 13.16 -9.26
C ARG A 101 -0.95 13.40 -10.74
N THR A 102 -2.22 13.45 -11.14
CA THR A 102 -2.62 13.65 -12.54
C THR A 102 -3.26 15.00 -12.78
N GLY A 103 -3.62 15.73 -11.72
CA GLY A 103 -4.10 17.12 -11.83
C GLY A 103 -2.97 18.03 -12.28
N GLY A 104 -3.17 18.74 -13.40
CA GLY A 104 -2.12 19.49 -14.04
C GLY A 104 -1.13 18.58 -14.79
N ARG A 105 0.17 18.82 -14.67
CA ARG A 105 1.19 17.97 -15.28
C ARG A 105 1.33 16.67 -14.50
N PRO A 106 1.28 15.51 -15.17
CA PRO A 106 1.46 14.23 -14.48
C PRO A 106 2.80 14.16 -13.77
N ARG A 107 2.76 13.72 -12.52
CA ARG A 107 3.95 13.62 -11.68
C ARG A 107 3.78 12.57 -10.60
N LEU A 108 4.90 12.17 -10.02
CA LEU A 108 4.97 11.35 -8.83
C LEU A 108 5.40 12.24 -7.66
N ALA A 109 4.64 12.20 -6.57
CA ALA A 109 4.88 13.04 -5.40
C ALA A 109 5.28 12.20 -4.20
N ALA A 110 6.31 12.63 -3.49
CA ALA A 110 6.67 12.08 -2.20
C ALA A 110 5.75 12.60 -1.10
N ALA A 111 5.72 11.91 0.03
CA ALA A 111 5.07 12.35 1.25
C ALA A 111 6.13 12.67 2.31
N HIS A 112 7.00 13.59 1.97
CA HIS A 112 8.10 14.04 2.81
C HIS A 112 8.65 15.37 2.24
N PRO A 113 8.86 16.40 3.07
CA PRO A 113 9.24 17.73 2.57
C PRO A 113 10.62 17.78 1.89
N ASP A 114 11.50 16.83 2.22
CA ASP A 114 12.86 16.81 1.67
C ASP A 114 12.95 16.12 0.30
N PHE A 115 11.85 15.57 -0.22
CA PHE A 115 11.83 14.87 -1.51
C PHE A 115 10.98 15.66 -2.51
N PRO A 116 11.55 16.06 -3.64
CA PRO A 116 10.81 16.80 -4.67
C PRO A 116 9.91 15.86 -5.48
N ASP A 117 8.90 16.45 -6.13
CA ASP A 117 8.10 15.76 -7.13
C ASP A 117 8.96 15.34 -8.33
N ILE A 118 8.56 14.25 -8.96
CA ILE A 118 9.19 13.74 -10.18
C ILE A 118 8.21 13.94 -11.34
N ALA A 119 8.52 14.87 -12.23
CA ALA A 119 7.74 15.08 -13.44
C ALA A 119 7.88 13.86 -14.37
N LEU A 120 6.77 13.42 -14.95
CA LEU A 120 6.76 12.23 -15.82
C LEU A 120 7.01 12.56 -17.28
N ALA A 121 6.84 13.82 -17.69
CA ALA A 121 7.08 14.24 -19.06
C ALA A 121 8.55 14.00 -19.46
N GLY A 122 8.74 13.34 -20.60
CA GLY A 122 10.06 13.04 -21.13
C GLY A 122 10.82 11.92 -20.41
N ARG A 123 10.19 11.22 -19.47
CA ARG A 123 10.79 10.09 -18.77
C ARG A 123 10.17 8.77 -19.21
N ASP A 124 10.95 7.72 -19.18
CA ASP A 124 10.45 6.36 -19.31
C ASP A 124 9.80 5.98 -17.97
N CYS A 125 8.47 5.95 -17.94
CA CYS A 125 7.71 5.69 -16.74
C CYS A 125 6.56 4.72 -16.99
N GLU A 126 6.49 3.70 -16.14
CA GLU A 126 5.36 2.78 -16.07
C GLU A 126 4.81 2.78 -14.65
N ILE A 127 3.48 2.89 -14.51
CA ILE A 127 2.84 2.59 -13.23
C ILE A 127 2.69 1.08 -13.13
N TRP A 128 3.49 0.49 -12.27
CA TRP A 128 3.58 -0.96 -12.16
C TRP A 128 2.40 -1.57 -11.40
N GLY A 129 1.90 -0.89 -10.39
CA GLY A 129 0.76 -1.34 -9.60
C GLY A 129 0.28 -0.30 -8.61
N VAL A 130 -0.91 -0.54 -8.05
CA VAL A 130 -1.55 0.32 -7.06
C VAL A 130 -1.39 -0.29 -5.68
N VAL A 131 -0.93 0.48 -4.71
CA VAL A 131 -0.83 0.05 -3.31
C VAL A 131 -2.22 0.07 -2.69
N THR A 132 -2.66 -1.07 -2.16
CA THR A 132 -3.98 -1.23 -1.53
C THR A 132 -3.90 -1.27 -0.02
N TYR A 133 -2.82 -1.77 0.54
CA TYR A 133 -2.57 -1.82 1.99
C TYR A 133 -1.10 -1.58 2.30
N VAL A 134 -0.87 -0.98 3.44
CA VAL A 134 0.45 -0.83 4.05
C VAL A 134 0.47 -1.69 5.30
N LEU A 135 1.41 -2.63 5.37
CA LEU A 135 1.58 -3.51 6.51
C LEU A 135 2.79 -3.02 7.31
N HIS A 136 2.51 -2.44 8.45
CA HIS A 136 3.52 -1.95 9.37
C HIS A 136 3.55 -2.85 10.61
N HIS A 137 4.70 -3.42 10.90
CA HIS A 137 4.88 -4.23 12.10
C HIS A 137 5.03 -3.31 13.30
N ALA A 138 4.14 -3.46 14.27
CA ALA A 138 4.22 -2.69 15.52
C ALA A 138 5.50 -3.05 16.31
N PRO A 139 6.06 -2.13 17.05
CA PRO A 139 7.25 -2.38 17.87
C PRO A 139 7.00 -3.40 18.99
#